data_1a12de394b98d19ae46d058a41d76b01
#
_entry.id   1a12de394b98d19ae46d058a41d76b01
#
_cell.length_a   1.000
_cell.length_b   1.000
_cell.length_c   1.000
_cell.angle_alpha   90.00
_cell.angle_beta   90.00
_cell.angle_gamma   90.00
#
_symmetry.space_group_name_H-M   'P 1'
#
loop_
_entity.id
_entity.type
_entity.pdbx_description
1 polymer ?
#
loop_
_entity_poly.entity_id
_entity_poly.type
_entity_poly.pdbx_seq_one_letter_code
_entity_poly.pdbx_strand_id
1 'polypeptide(L)'
;MTDLERLQAWLETYPRAGELTSYQVDYTDQLPGCFGVFPAGMVEVERTENLLGQVTVQNQYNFALYVVFAKAPGDTEGAQINADWVMDFQQWVQEQSVLRKAPTFGNIDQHRERLRAENGALYDAELTGTAMYMVRLAATFWKHY
;
A
#
# COMPACT_ATOMS: atom_id res chain seq x y z
N MET A 1 5.20 -18.13 -4.07
CA MET A 1 4.74 -16.92 -3.35
C MET A 1 3.90 -16.07 -4.28
N THR A 2 2.70 -15.73 -3.86
CA THR A 2 1.81 -14.88 -4.65
C THR A 2 2.22 -13.41 -4.58
N ASP A 3 1.71 -12.59 -5.48
CA ASP A 3 1.97 -11.15 -5.48
C ASP A 3 1.48 -10.49 -4.17
N LEU A 4 0.34 -10.93 -3.66
CA LEU A 4 -0.20 -10.43 -2.40
C LEU A 4 0.72 -10.79 -1.22
N GLU A 5 1.23 -12.01 -1.19
CA GLU A 5 2.17 -12.45 -0.15
C GLU A 5 3.48 -11.66 -0.20
N ARG A 6 3.98 -11.35 -1.39
CA ARG A 6 5.18 -10.50 -1.55
C ARG A 6 4.92 -9.09 -1.02
N LEU A 7 3.75 -8.55 -1.32
CA LEU A 7 3.37 -7.23 -0.84
C LEU A 7 3.31 -7.21 0.69
N GLN A 8 2.66 -8.20 1.29
CA GLN A 8 2.54 -8.29 2.74
C GLN A 8 3.89 -8.44 3.42
N ALA A 9 4.76 -9.32 2.89
CA ALA A 9 6.09 -9.53 3.43
C ALA A 9 6.92 -8.22 3.37
N TRP A 10 6.80 -7.47 2.29
CA TRP A 10 7.48 -6.20 2.16
C TRP A 10 6.92 -5.14 3.13
N LEU A 11 5.61 -5.07 3.29
CA LEU A 11 4.99 -4.12 4.22
C LEU A 11 5.46 -4.35 5.66
N GLU A 12 5.71 -5.59 6.05
CA GLU A 12 6.22 -5.93 7.37
C GLU A 12 7.67 -5.45 7.60
N THR A 13 8.39 -5.10 6.55
CA THR A 13 9.75 -4.54 6.67
C THR A 13 9.78 -3.06 6.99
N TYR A 14 8.62 -2.39 7.02
CA TYR A 14 8.55 -0.99 7.40
C TYR A 14 9.08 -0.81 8.83
N PRO A 15 10.01 0.15 9.07
CA PRO A 15 10.65 0.28 10.38
C PRO A 15 9.70 0.52 11.54
N ARG A 16 8.53 1.10 11.28
CA ARG A 16 7.50 1.34 12.30
C ARG A 16 6.37 0.31 12.27
N ALA A 17 6.56 -0.79 11.52
CA ALA A 17 5.57 -1.87 11.47
C ALA A 17 5.34 -2.54 12.81
N GLY A 18 6.32 -2.45 13.73
CA GLY A 18 6.17 -2.97 15.09
C GLY A 18 5.09 -2.28 15.92
N GLU A 19 4.61 -1.12 15.47
CA GLU A 19 3.47 -0.43 16.09
C GLU A 19 2.14 -1.07 15.69
N LEU A 20 2.16 -1.97 14.70
CA LEU A 20 0.98 -2.67 14.20
C LEU A 20 0.96 -4.09 14.75
N THR A 21 -0.20 -4.55 15.16
CA THR A 21 -0.37 -5.87 15.81
C THR A 21 -1.03 -6.90 14.91
N SER A 22 -1.62 -6.48 13.79
CA SER A 22 -2.38 -7.38 12.93
C SER A 22 -2.35 -6.91 11.48
N TYR A 23 -2.18 -7.85 10.55
CA TYR A 23 -2.27 -7.62 9.11
C TYR A 23 -3.35 -8.55 8.56
N GLN A 24 -4.36 -7.98 7.92
CA GLN A 24 -5.48 -8.74 7.39
C GLN A 24 -5.78 -8.34 5.96
N VAL A 25 -6.36 -9.27 5.18
CA VAL A 25 -6.77 -9.02 3.79
C VAL A 25 -8.29 -8.92 3.74
N ASP A 26 -8.79 -7.90 3.05
CA ASP A 26 -10.23 -7.62 2.88
C ASP A 26 -10.99 -7.46 4.20
N TYR A 27 -10.27 -7.16 5.27
CA TYR A 27 -10.85 -7.00 6.59
C TYR A 27 -9.92 -6.17 7.48
N THR A 28 -10.49 -5.38 8.37
CA THR A 28 -9.74 -4.73 9.44
C THR A 28 -10.63 -4.61 10.68
N ASP A 29 -10.08 -4.98 11.83
CA ASP A 29 -10.74 -4.74 13.11
C ASP A 29 -10.66 -3.26 13.48
N GLN A 30 -11.63 -2.77 14.24
CA GLN A 30 -11.62 -1.40 14.75
C GLN A 30 -10.78 -1.26 16.02
N LEU A 31 -9.80 -2.12 16.19
CA LEU A 31 -8.88 -2.09 17.33
C LEU A 31 -7.58 -1.39 16.92
N PRO A 32 -6.99 -0.57 17.82
CA PRO A 32 -5.70 0.08 17.54
C PRO A 32 -4.61 -0.93 17.16
N GLY A 33 -3.82 -0.57 16.16
CA GLY A 33 -2.75 -1.41 15.65
C GLY A 33 -3.16 -2.38 14.56
N CYS A 34 -4.42 -2.41 14.16
CA CYS A 34 -4.87 -3.26 13.06
C CYS A 34 -4.57 -2.61 11.70
N PHE A 35 -4.19 -3.44 10.75
CA PHE A 35 -3.86 -3.02 9.40
C PHE A 35 -4.62 -3.90 8.40
N GLY A 36 -5.41 -3.29 7.55
CA GLY A 36 -6.17 -4.01 6.53
C GLY A 36 -5.64 -3.71 5.14
N VAL A 37 -5.43 -4.77 4.34
CA VAL A 37 -5.05 -4.66 2.94
C VAL A 37 -6.25 -5.07 2.09
N PHE A 38 -6.75 -4.14 1.28
CA PHE A 38 -7.93 -4.35 0.44
C PHE A 38 -7.51 -4.28 -1.02
N PRO A 39 -7.29 -5.43 -1.69
CA PRO A 39 -6.99 -5.42 -3.12
C PRO A 39 -8.17 -4.82 -3.89
N ALA A 40 -7.90 -3.80 -4.69
CA ALA A 40 -8.89 -3.11 -5.49
C ALA A 40 -8.80 -3.47 -6.98
N GLY A 41 -8.11 -4.58 -7.28
CA GLY A 41 -8.03 -5.12 -8.62
C GLY A 41 -6.88 -4.58 -9.45
N MET A 42 -6.88 -4.99 -10.69
CA MET A 42 -5.85 -4.65 -11.66
C MET A 42 -6.46 -3.87 -12.82
N VAL A 43 -5.74 -2.85 -13.27
CA VAL A 43 -6.11 -2.10 -14.48
C VAL A 43 -5.05 -2.36 -15.54
N GLU A 44 -5.48 -2.71 -16.75
CA GLU A 44 -4.59 -2.76 -17.92
C GLU A 44 -4.43 -1.32 -18.43
N VAL A 45 -3.22 -0.79 -18.28
CA VAL A 45 -2.95 0.61 -18.67
C VAL A 45 -2.69 0.72 -20.16
N GLU A 46 -1.88 -0.19 -20.70
CA GLU A 46 -1.51 -0.18 -22.11
C GLU A 46 -1.17 -1.60 -22.55
N ARG A 47 -1.51 -1.90 -23.81
CA ARG A 47 -1.15 -3.16 -24.44
C ARG A 47 -0.48 -2.87 -25.78
N THR A 48 0.68 -3.46 -26.02
CA THR A 48 1.38 -3.35 -27.30
C THR A 48 1.61 -4.74 -27.88
N GLU A 49 1.50 -4.85 -29.21
CA GLU A 49 1.76 -6.07 -29.95
C GLU A 49 2.71 -5.76 -31.08
N ASN A 50 3.78 -6.55 -31.24
CA ASN A 50 4.73 -6.38 -32.33
C ASN A 50 4.29 -7.17 -33.57
N LEU A 51 5.05 -7.05 -34.66
CA LEU A 51 4.74 -7.73 -35.93
C LEU A 51 4.78 -9.26 -35.84
N LEU A 52 5.44 -9.80 -34.82
CA LEU A 52 5.53 -11.24 -34.58
C LEU A 52 4.41 -11.76 -33.69
N GLY A 53 3.49 -10.87 -33.25
CA GLY A 53 2.39 -11.26 -32.38
C GLY A 53 2.78 -11.34 -30.91
N GLN A 54 3.95 -10.87 -30.53
CA GLN A 54 4.36 -10.80 -29.13
C GLN A 54 3.67 -9.64 -28.43
N VAL A 55 3.10 -9.92 -27.26
CA VAL A 55 2.29 -8.95 -26.52
C VAL A 55 3.02 -8.52 -25.25
N THR A 56 3.10 -7.21 -25.05
CA THR A 56 3.62 -6.60 -23.81
C THR A 56 2.51 -5.75 -23.21
N VAL A 57 2.25 -5.92 -21.93
CA VAL A 57 1.17 -5.25 -21.23
C VAL A 57 1.72 -4.47 -20.06
N GLN A 58 1.28 -3.22 -19.90
CA GLN A 58 1.50 -2.43 -18.71
C GLN A 58 0.27 -2.52 -17.84
N ASN A 59 0.44 -3.01 -16.62
CA ASN A 59 -0.64 -3.17 -15.65
C ASN A 59 -0.41 -2.33 -14.41
N GLN A 60 -1.48 -2.08 -13.68
CA GLN A 60 -1.43 -1.43 -12.39
C GLN A 60 -2.30 -2.21 -11.41
N TYR A 61 -1.68 -2.66 -10.31
CA TYR A 61 -2.42 -3.15 -9.15
C TYR A 61 -2.80 -1.97 -8.27
N ASN A 62 -4.01 -2.00 -7.75
CA ASN A 62 -4.50 -0.99 -6.81
C ASN A 62 -4.85 -1.65 -5.48
N PHE A 63 -4.46 -1.01 -4.40
CA PHE A 63 -4.76 -1.46 -3.04
C PHE A 63 -5.22 -0.27 -2.21
N ALA A 64 -6.16 -0.51 -1.32
CA ALA A 64 -6.49 0.42 -0.24
C ALA A 64 -5.94 -0.15 1.05
N LEU A 65 -5.11 0.62 1.75
CA LEU A 65 -4.53 0.22 3.02
C LEU A 65 -5.24 1.01 4.12
N TYR A 66 -5.78 0.30 5.10
CA TYR A 66 -6.43 0.91 6.25
C TYR A 66 -5.62 0.61 7.51
N VAL A 67 -5.34 1.64 8.27
CA VAL A 67 -4.60 1.53 9.53
C VAL A 67 -5.44 2.15 10.63
N VAL A 68 -5.61 1.41 11.72
CA VAL A 68 -6.37 1.87 12.87
C VAL A 68 -5.44 2.28 14.00
N PHE A 69 -5.63 3.48 14.52
CA PHE A 69 -4.85 4.03 15.62
C PHE A 69 -5.75 4.39 16.80
N ALA A 70 -5.17 4.41 17.99
CA ALA A 70 -5.82 4.98 19.16
C ALA A 70 -5.88 6.50 19.01
N LYS A 71 -7.06 7.09 19.28
CA LYS A 71 -7.25 8.53 19.27
C LYS A 71 -8.42 8.90 20.15
N ALA A 72 -8.16 9.66 21.22
CA ALA A 72 -9.23 10.21 22.05
C ALA A 72 -9.95 11.34 21.29
N PRO A 73 -11.26 11.51 21.48
CA PRO A 73 -11.99 12.64 20.90
C PRO A 73 -11.35 13.96 21.33
N GLY A 74 -11.08 14.86 20.37
CA GLY A 74 -10.46 16.15 20.64
C GLY A 74 -8.96 16.11 20.92
N ASP A 75 -8.32 14.95 20.81
CA ASP A 75 -6.89 14.79 21.03
C ASP A 75 -6.11 15.23 19.79
N THR A 76 -5.68 16.50 19.79
CA THR A 76 -4.92 17.08 18.68
C THR A 76 -3.51 16.50 18.59
N GLU A 77 -2.87 16.22 19.73
CA GLU A 77 -1.52 15.65 19.77
C GLU A 77 -1.52 14.21 19.23
N GLY A 78 -2.47 13.39 19.65
CA GLY A 78 -2.64 12.04 19.12
C GLY A 78 -2.93 12.03 17.61
N ALA A 79 -3.75 12.96 17.14
CA ALA A 79 -4.02 13.10 15.71
C ALA A 79 -2.76 13.45 14.92
N GLN A 80 -1.90 14.31 15.46
CA GLN A 80 -0.64 14.67 14.82
C GLN A 80 0.31 13.48 14.75
N ILE A 81 0.45 12.71 15.83
CA ILE A 81 1.29 11.51 15.86
C ILE A 81 0.82 10.50 14.81
N ASN A 82 -0.48 10.28 14.70
CA ASN A 82 -1.05 9.34 13.73
C ASN A 82 -0.83 9.82 12.29
N ALA A 83 -1.04 11.10 12.03
CA ALA A 83 -0.80 11.68 10.71
C ALA A 83 0.68 11.59 10.31
N ASP A 84 1.59 11.83 11.27
CA ASP A 84 3.03 11.70 11.03
C ASP A 84 3.41 10.26 10.63
N TRP A 85 2.80 9.27 11.28
CA TRP A 85 3.02 7.87 10.91
C TRP A 85 2.64 7.60 9.45
N VAL A 86 1.49 8.11 9.02
CA VAL A 86 1.00 7.94 7.65
C VAL A 86 1.91 8.64 6.64
N MET A 87 2.35 9.86 6.95
CA MET A 87 3.27 10.61 6.08
C MET A 87 4.62 9.93 5.98
N ASP A 88 5.15 9.43 7.09
CA ASP A 88 6.41 8.67 7.11
C ASP A 88 6.27 7.39 6.27
N PHE A 89 5.14 6.71 6.37
CA PHE A 89 4.87 5.52 5.57
C PHE A 89 4.89 5.83 4.08
N GLN A 90 4.25 6.93 3.66
CA GLN A 90 4.25 7.32 2.25
C GLN A 90 5.65 7.66 1.75
N GLN A 91 6.46 8.35 2.56
CA GLN A 91 7.85 8.65 2.21
C GLN A 91 8.70 7.38 2.13
N TRP A 92 8.49 6.45 3.05
CA TRP A 92 9.18 5.16 3.03
C TRP A 92 8.86 4.37 1.75
N VAL A 93 7.59 4.34 1.33
CA VAL A 93 7.19 3.66 0.09
C VAL A 93 7.89 4.29 -1.12
N GLN A 94 7.94 5.62 -1.18
CA GLN A 94 8.63 6.32 -2.26
C GLN A 94 10.11 5.98 -2.28
N GLU A 95 10.76 6.00 -1.14
CA GLU A 95 12.18 5.65 -1.01
C GLU A 95 12.45 4.21 -1.44
N GLN A 96 11.63 3.26 -0.99
CA GLN A 96 11.75 1.85 -1.37
C GLN A 96 11.61 1.67 -2.89
N SER A 97 10.69 2.38 -3.50
CA SER A 97 10.49 2.32 -4.95
C SER A 97 11.70 2.91 -5.70
N VAL A 98 12.19 4.06 -5.28
CA VAL A 98 13.35 4.72 -5.89
C VAL A 98 14.61 3.87 -5.75
N LEU A 99 14.83 3.27 -4.60
CA LEU A 99 16.00 2.41 -4.32
C LEU A 99 15.82 0.97 -4.86
N ARG A 100 14.68 0.68 -5.47
CA ARG A 100 14.35 -0.63 -6.05
C ARG A 100 14.37 -1.76 -5.03
N LYS A 101 13.90 -1.46 -3.82
CA LYS A 101 13.73 -2.43 -2.73
C LYS A 101 12.27 -2.88 -2.58
N ALA A 102 11.35 -2.24 -3.30
CA ALA A 102 9.95 -2.62 -3.31
C ALA A 102 9.75 -3.92 -4.11
N PRO A 103 8.67 -4.68 -3.87
CA PRO A 103 8.42 -5.91 -4.62
C PRO A 103 8.17 -5.62 -6.10
N THR A 104 8.52 -6.59 -6.94
CA THR A 104 8.28 -6.54 -8.39
C THR A 104 7.23 -7.58 -8.76
N PHE A 105 6.33 -7.22 -9.68
CA PHE A 105 5.18 -8.05 -10.04
C PHE A 105 5.20 -8.52 -11.50
N GLY A 106 5.97 -7.85 -12.34
CA GLY A 106 6.08 -8.19 -13.76
C GLY A 106 7.21 -9.15 -14.06
N ASN A 107 7.39 -9.44 -15.35
CA ASN A 107 8.46 -10.30 -15.85
C ASN A 107 9.38 -9.60 -16.84
N ILE A 108 9.21 -8.30 -17.03
CA ILE A 108 10.02 -7.49 -17.94
C ILE A 108 10.16 -6.08 -17.35
N ASP A 109 11.30 -5.45 -17.60
CA ASP A 109 11.58 -4.07 -17.18
C ASP A 109 11.32 -3.82 -15.69
N GLN A 110 11.74 -4.74 -14.85
CA GLN A 110 11.53 -4.62 -13.39
C GLN A 110 12.16 -3.35 -12.81
N HIS A 111 13.18 -2.78 -13.48
CA HIS A 111 13.76 -1.51 -13.07
C HIS A 111 12.86 -0.31 -13.31
N ARG A 112 11.83 -0.46 -14.14
CA ARG A 112 10.83 0.57 -14.42
C ARG A 112 9.59 0.45 -13.56
N GLU A 113 9.45 -0.64 -12.83
CA GLU A 113 8.31 -0.83 -11.94
C GLU A 113 8.33 0.22 -10.83
N ARG A 114 7.14 0.71 -10.51
CA ARG A 114 6.95 1.76 -9.50
C ARG A 114 5.87 1.36 -8.53
N LEU A 115 6.12 1.62 -7.27
CA LEU A 115 5.15 1.46 -6.21
C LEU A 115 4.95 2.83 -5.56
N ARG A 116 3.68 3.26 -5.47
CA ARG A 116 3.33 4.59 -4.95
C ARG A 116 2.30 4.45 -3.85
N ALA A 117 2.49 5.22 -2.79
CA ALA A 117 1.49 5.40 -1.74
C ALA A 117 0.96 6.82 -1.84
N GLU A 118 -0.34 6.97 -2.02
CA GLU A 118 -0.97 8.26 -2.29
C GLU A 118 -2.14 8.52 -1.37
N ASN A 119 -2.41 9.80 -1.13
CA ASN A 119 -3.64 10.27 -0.48
C ASN A 119 -3.85 9.68 0.91
N GLY A 120 -2.79 9.57 1.71
CA GLY A 120 -2.92 9.15 3.10
C GLY A 120 -3.71 10.18 3.89
N ALA A 121 -4.87 9.80 4.40
CA ALA A 121 -5.77 10.71 5.08
C ALA A 121 -6.61 9.99 6.13
N LEU A 122 -7.13 10.76 7.07
CA LEU A 122 -8.13 10.25 8.00
C LEU A 122 -9.37 9.81 7.22
N TYR A 123 -9.72 8.54 7.35
CA TYR A 123 -10.87 7.97 6.70
C TYR A 123 -12.11 8.02 7.62
N ASP A 124 -11.92 7.68 8.90
CA ASP A 124 -12.99 7.68 9.88
C ASP A 124 -12.42 7.86 11.28
N ALA A 125 -13.15 8.54 12.14
CA ALA A 125 -12.79 8.71 13.54
C ALA A 125 -13.99 8.38 14.39
N GLU A 126 -13.83 7.41 15.29
CA GLU A 126 -14.90 6.95 16.14
C GLU A 126 -14.86 7.63 17.51
N LEU A 127 -16.05 7.84 18.09
CA LEU A 127 -16.15 8.38 19.44
C LEU A 127 -15.60 7.44 20.51
N THR A 128 -15.40 6.18 20.15
CA THR A 128 -14.88 5.14 21.04
C THR A 128 -13.35 5.16 21.22
N GLY A 129 -12.68 6.13 20.61
CA GLY A 129 -11.23 6.30 20.83
C GLY A 129 -10.35 5.69 19.75
N THR A 130 -10.89 5.43 18.56
CA THR A 130 -10.11 4.94 17.41
C THR A 130 -10.21 5.88 16.22
N ALA A 131 -9.17 5.89 15.40
CA ALA A 131 -9.15 6.60 14.14
C ALA A 131 -8.61 5.68 13.05
N MET A 132 -9.28 5.63 11.91
CA MET A 132 -8.86 4.84 10.76
C MET A 132 -8.33 5.76 9.67
N TYR A 133 -7.13 5.46 9.19
CA TYR A 133 -6.51 6.17 8.08
C TYR A 133 -6.46 5.26 6.86
N MET A 134 -6.66 5.84 5.69
CA MET A 134 -6.59 5.13 4.42
C MET A 134 -5.43 5.67 3.59
N VAL A 135 -4.65 4.76 3.00
CA VAL A 135 -3.60 5.09 2.04
C VAL A 135 -3.86 4.27 0.77
N ARG A 136 -3.80 4.91 -0.37
CA ARG A 136 -3.87 4.22 -1.66
C ARG A 136 -2.47 3.77 -2.07
N LEU A 137 -2.35 2.51 -2.41
CA LEU A 137 -1.11 1.94 -2.92
C LEU A 137 -1.34 1.51 -4.35
N ALA A 138 -0.47 1.96 -5.26
CA ALA A 138 -0.54 1.61 -6.67
C ALA A 138 0.81 1.07 -7.14
N ALA A 139 0.79 -0.12 -7.75
CA ALA A 139 1.98 -0.76 -8.30
C ALA A 139 1.86 -0.84 -9.82
N THR A 140 2.78 -0.23 -10.55
CA THR A 140 2.85 -0.28 -12.00
C THR A 140 3.92 -1.26 -12.44
N PHE A 141 3.58 -2.20 -13.32
CA PHE A 141 4.50 -3.22 -13.78
C PHE A 141 4.20 -3.62 -15.23
N TRP A 142 5.15 -4.31 -15.85
CA TRP A 142 5.03 -4.76 -17.24
C TRP A 142 5.15 -6.28 -17.31
N LYS A 143 4.32 -6.86 -18.18
CA LYS A 143 4.36 -8.29 -18.47
C LYS A 143 4.49 -8.53 -19.96
N HIS A 144 5.39 -9.47 -20.30
CA HIS A 144 5.58 -9.93 -21.65
C HIS A 144 5.05 -11.37 -21.77
N TYR A 145 4.22 -11.60 -22.75
CA TYR A 145 3.61 -12.90 -23.02
C TYR A 145 4.20 -13.55 -24.27
#